data_e943b6ed1b58d069e05b35ded78684eb
#
_entry.id   e943b6ed1b58d069e05b35ded78684eb
#
_cell.length_a   1.000
_cell.length_b   1.000
_cell.length_c   1.000
_cell.angle_alpha   90.00
_cell.angle_beta   90.00
_cell.angle_gamma   90.00
#
_symmetry.space_group_name_H-M   'P 1'
#
loop_
_entity.id
_entity.type
_entity.pdbx_description
1 polymer ?
#
loop_
_entity_poly.entity_id
_entity_poly.type
_entity_poly.pdbx_seq_one_letter_code
_entity_poly.pdbx_strand_id
1 'polypeptide(L)'
;VERDRALPRPAVPRREAVRNDGHPALADFLALPERTAKPRQRGVTHVIDRGLPIATLESLLDVAGAHIDFVKFGWGTAYVSRHIRAKVVACGEAKVRTCTGGTLLELASAQGKLREFVRWADSLGFDAVEVSEGTVDLGPGMKTGLIEALSRDFCVLAEVGSKDAARPVRAAAWAAVVQRDLDAGAAFVIAEGRESGNVGLYGPDGTVRESLVGALLTRLPSERIIFEAPAGAQQKWFVRRLGIDVNLGNVPPDDVIALETLRRGLRSDTAGLALYRQGSRLESAGPHGTC
;
A
#
# COMPACT_ATOMS: atom_id res chain seq x y z
N VAL A 1 -58.94 5.71 -29.94
CA VAL A 1 -58.02 4.62 -29.59
C VAL A 1 -56.67 4.95 -30.22
N GLU A 2 -55.89 5.69 -29.46
CA GLU A 2 -54.53 6.12 -29.86
C GLU A 2 -53.54 5.02 -29.52
N ARG A 3 -52.86 4.50 -30.52
CA ARG A 3 -51.84 3.43 -30.34
C ARG A 3 -50.55 4.04 -29.81
N ASP A 4 -50.19 3.58 -28.63
CA ASP A 4 -48.94 3.84 -27.94
C ASP A 4 -47.73 3.47 -28.87
N ARG A 5 -47.02 4.47 -29.36
CA ARG A 5 -45.76 4.28 -30.14
C ARG A 5 -44.64 4.10 -29.15
N ALA A 6 -44.27 2.85 -28.91
CA ALA A 6 -43.03 2.52 -28.18
C ALA A 6 -41.81 3.14 -28.88
N LEU A 7 -41.03 3.88 -28.13
CA LEU A 7 -39.75 4.43 -28.59
C LEU A 7 -38.79 3.29 -29.00
N PRO A 8 -38.05 3.43 -30.10
CA PRO A 8 -37.10 2.41 -30.54
C PRO A 8 -35.97 2.27 -29.50
N ARG A 9 -35.68 1.05 -29.06
CA ARG A 9 -34.54 0.76 -28.22
C ARG A 9 -33.25 1.08 -28.99
N PRO A 10 -32.27 1.77 -28.36
CA PRO A 10 -30.99 2.00 -29.03
C PRO A 10 -30.33 0.66 -29.36
N ALA A 11 -29.84 0.53 -30.60
CA ALA A 11 -29.13 -0.64 -31.03
C ALA A 11 -27.86 -0.81 -30.20
N VAL A 12 -27.76 -1.93 -29.46
CA VAL A 12 -26.53 -2.31 -28.79
C VAL A 12 -25.52 -2.69 -29.87
N PRO A 13 -24.38 -2.00 -30.00
CA PRO A 13 -23.39 -2.39 -30.97
C PRO A 13 -22.93 -3.82 -30.72
N ARG A 14 -22.82 -4.61 -31.78
CA ARG A 14 -22.30 -5.98 -31.70
C ARG A 14 -20.89 -5.92 -31.11
N ARG A 15 -20.64 -6.72 -30.06
CA ARG A 15 -19.32 -6.91 -29.47
C ARG A 15 -18.36 -7.31 -30.58
N GLU A 16 -17.44 -6.43 -30.96
CA GLU A 16 -16.25 -6.84 -31.69
C GLU A 16 -15.48 -7.85 -30.83
N ALA A 17 -14.98 -8.89 -31.46
CA ALA A 17 -14.26 -9.94 -30.76
C ALA A 17 -13.04 -9.33 -30.04
N VAL A 18 -13.01 -9.45 -28.73
CA VAL A 18 -11.87 -9.07 -27.88
C VAL A 18 -10.66 -9.82 -28.41
N ARG A 19 -9.65 -9.10 -28.89
CA ARG A 19 -8.35 -9.69 -29.21
C ARG A 19 -7.76 -10.26 -27.93
N ASN A 20 -7.43 -11.53 -27.95
CA ASN A 20 -7.03 -12.33 -26.79
C ASN A 20 -5.51 -12.16 -26.53
N ASP A 21 -5.08 -10.94 -26.26
CA ASP A 21 -3.70 -10.59 -25.89
C ASP A 21 -3.52 -10.33 -24.37
N GLY A 22 -4.47 -10.83 -23.57
CA GLY A 22 -4.35 -10.90 -22.10
C GLY A 22 -4.49 -9.56 -21.36
N HIS A 23 -4.56 -8.43 -22.06
CA HIS A 23 -4.93 -7.16 -21.46
C HIS A 23 -6.31 -6.75 -21.94
N PRO A 24 -7.32 -6.63 -21.07
CA PRO A 24 -8.54 -5.94 -21.45
C PRO A 24 -8.11 -4.55 -21.92
N ALA A 25 -8.57 -4.11 -23.09
CA ALA A 25 -8.42 -2.73 -23.49
C ALA A 25 -8.97 -1.89 -22.33
N LEU A 26 -8.07 -1.26 -21.57
CA LEU A 26 -8.48 -0.38 -20.49
C LEU A 26 -9.39 0.66 -21.12
N ALA A 27 -10.62 0.76 -20.63
CA ALA A 27 -11.54 1.77 -21.10
C ALA A 27 -10.85 3.15 -20.96
N ASP A 28 -10.59 3.84 -22.05
CA ASP A 28 -9.82 5.09 -22.14
C ASP A 28 -10.71 6.33 -22.35
N PHE A 29 -12.04 6.14 -22.30
CA PHE A 29 -13.00 7.21 -22.54
C PHE A 29 -13.10 8.24 -21.41
N LEU A 30 -12.47 7.99 -20.25
CA LEU A 30 -12.41 8.91 -19.13
C LEU A 30 -11.01 9.51 -18.97
N ALA A 31 -10.93 10.83 -18.81
CA ALA A 31 -9.72 11.51 -18.41
C ALA A 31 -9.50 11.36 -16.91
N LEU A 32 -8.80 10.32 -16.49
CA LEU A 32 -8.54 10.00 -15.09
C LEU A 32 -7.14 10.45 -14.65
N PRO A 33 -6.94 10.71 -13.33
CA PRO A 33 -5.60 10.93 -12.79
C PRO A 33 -4.66 9.78 -13.16
N GLU A 34 -3.50 10.13 -13.71
CA GLU A 34 -2.48 9.14 -14.06
C GLU A 34 -1.77 8.61 -12.82
N ARG A 35 -1.44 7.33 -12.84
CA ARG A 35 -0.63 6.68 -11.83
C ARG A 35 0.83 6.61 -12.27
N THR A 36 1.74 6.72 -11.33
CA THR A 36 3.16 6.46 -11.60
C THR A 36 3.38 5.04 -12.10
N ALA A 37 4.32 4.87 -13.03
CA ALA A 37 4.68 3.54 -13.55
C ALA A 37 5.51 2.74 -12.53
N LYS A 38 5.43 1.39 -12.60
CA LYS A 38 6.31 0.49 -11.82
C LYS A 38 7.73 0.47 -12.43
N PRO A 39 8.77 0.36 -11.58
CA PRO A 39 8.78 0.32 -10.11
C PRO A 39 8.50 1.69 -9.48
N ARG A 40 7.49 1.76 -8.63
CA ARG A 40 7.05 3.03 -8.03
C ARG A 40 7.94 3.47 -6.88
N GLN A 41 8.22 4.79 -6.84
CA GLN A 41 8.84 5.48 -5.70
C GLN A 41 7.79 6.24 -4.87
N ARG A 42 6.64 6.55 -5.49
CA ARG A 42 5.49 7.21 -4.88
C ARG A 42 4.20 6.57 -5.39
N GLY A 43 3.15 6.63 -4.59
CA GLY A 43 1.91 5.92 -4.86
C GLY A 43 2.04 4.41 -4.67
N VAL A 44 2.98 3.99 -3.85
CA VAL A 44 3.23 2.58 -3.52
C VAL A 44 2.00 1.97 -2.86
N THR A 45 1.64 0.77 -3.29
CA THR A 45 0.67 -0.10 -2.62
C THR A 45 1.40 -1.33 -2.09
N HIS A 46 1.48 -1.42 -0.76
CA HIS A 46 2.13 -2.48 -0.03
C HIS A 46 1.06 -3.33 0.67
N VAL A 47 0.84 -4.53 0.14
CA VAL A 47 -0.21 -5.48 0.57
C VAL A 47 0.30 -6.37 1.67
N ILE A 48 -0.54 -6.70 2.66
CA ILE A 48 -0.21 -7.68 3.69
C ILE A 48 -0.84 -9.05 3.40
N ASP A 49 0.01 -10.08 3.21
CA ASP A 49 -0.40 -11.49 3.20
C ASP A 49 -0.32 -12.04 4.62
N ARG A 50 -1.47 -12.39 5.19
CA ARG A 50 -1.62 -12.99 6.52
C ARG A 50 -1.77 -14.51 6.48
N GLY A 51 -1.39 -15.15 5.36
CA GLY A 51 -1.52 -16.58 5.16
C GLY A 51 -2.43 -16.99 4.00
N LEU A 52 -2.50 -16.18 2.94
CA LEU A 52 -3.27 -16.51 1.74
C LEU A 52 -2.87 -17.89 1.18
N PRO A 53 -3.79 -18.71 0.70
CA PRO A 53 -3.47 -19.81 -0.20
C PRO A 53 -2.74 -19.32 -1.45
N ILE A 54 -1.85 -20.13 -2.02
CA ILE A 54 -1.12 -19.75 -3.24
C ILE A 54 -2.09 -19.40 -4.38
N ALA A 55 -3.12 -20.18 -4.62
CA ALA A 55 -4.10 -19.94 -5.68
C ALA A 55 -4.84 -18.60 -5.51
N THR A 56 -5.11 -18.17 -4.26
CA THR A 56 -5.71 -16.87 -3.98
C THR A 56 -4.74 -15.73 -4.27
N LEU A 57 -3.46 -15.90 -3.95
CA LEU A 57 -2.44 -14.91 -4.30
C LEU A 57 -2.27 -14.79 -5.82
N GLU A 58 -2.20 -15.90 -6.53
CA GLU A 58 -2.12 -15.92 -8.01
C GLU A 58 -3.32 -15.22 -8.65
N SER A 59 -4.54 -15.50 -8.17
CA SER A 59 -5.75 -14.81 -8.64
C SER A 59 -5.74 -13.31 -8.33
N LEU A 60 -5.22 -12.90 -7.17
CA LEU A 60 -5.03 -11.49 -6.83
C LEU A 60 -4.03 -10.82 -7.78
N LEU A 61 -2.90 -11.48 -8.05
CA LEU A 61 -1.85 -10.95 -8.92
C LEU A 61 -2.33 -10.83 -10.37
N ASP A 62 -3.14 -11.76 -10.86
CA ASP A 62 -3.76 -11.71 -12.17
C ASP A 62 -4.67 -10.47 -12.32
N VAL A 63 -5.54 -10.23 -11.34
CA VAL A 63 -6.51 -9.13 -11.37
C VAL A 63 -5.89 -7.78 -11.01
N ALA A 64 -5.00 -7.73 -10.03
CA ALA A 64 -4.56 -6.50 -9.38
C ALA A 64 -3.04 -6.30 -9.32
N GLY A 65 -2.24 -7.22 -9.86
CA GLY A 65 -0.77 -7.16 -9.77
C GLY A 65 -0.17 -5.87 -10.30
N ALA A 66 -0.76 -5.27 -11.34
CA ALA A 66 -0.34 -3.97 -11.88
C ALA A 66 -0.43 -2.82 -10.83
N HIS A 67 -1.25 -2.99 -9.80
CA HIS A 67 -1.50 -1.99 -8.76
C HIS A 67 -0.75 -2.27 -7.45
N ILE A 68 -0.10 -3.44 -7.32
CA ILE A 68 0.65 -3.86 -6.13
C ILE A 68 2.14 -3.64 -6.36
N ASP A 69 2.85 -3.05 -5.42
CA ASP A 69 4.30 -2.83 -5.48
C ASP A 69 5.06 -3.79 -4.56
N PHE A 70 4.49 -4.10 -3.40
CA PHE A 70 5.02 -5.07 -2.45
C PHE A 70 3.93 -5.99 -1.92
N VAL A 71 4.29 -7.26 -1.71
CA VAL A 71 3.55 -8.19 -0.85
C VAL A 71 4.41 -8.49 0.36
N LYS A 72 3.96 -8.04 1.54
CA LYS A 72 4.55 -8.37 2.84
C LYS A 72 3.92 -9.64 3.37
N PHE A 73 4.74 -10.64 3.65
CA PHE A 73 4.31 -11.82 4.42
C PHE A 73 4.33 -11.46 5.90
N GLY A 74 3.17 -11.08 6.42
CA GLY A 74 3.02 -10.49 7.74
C GLY A 74 3.60 -11.37 8.87
N TRP A 75 4.20 -10.74 9.85
CA TRP A 75 4.82 -11.38 11.03
C TRP A 75 5.84 -12.45 10.64
N GLY A 76 5.54 -13.72 10.98
CA GLY A 76 6.33 -14.90 10.62
C GLY A 76 5.62 -15.82 9.63
N THR A 77 4.59 -15.37 8.89
CA THR A 77 3.83 -16.23 7.96
C THR A 77 4.72 -16.84 6.88
N ALA A 78 5.75 -16.13 6.46
CA ALA A 78 6.74 -16.64 5.49
C ALA A 78 7.46 -17.89 6.03
N TYR A 79 7.73 -17.95 7.33
CA TYR A 79 8.48 -19.07 7.94
C TYR A 79 7.63 -20.33 8.10
N VAL A 80 6.32 -20.19 8.32
CA VAL A 80 5.41 -21.33 8.54
C VAL A 80 4.63 -21.74 7.29
N SER A 81 4.69 -20.96 6.22
CA SER A 81 3.95 -21.24 4.98
C SER A 81 4.63 -22.32 4.15
N ARG A 82 3.88 -23.39 3.81
CA ARG A 82 4.39 -24.49 2.98
C ARG A 82 4.82 -24.05 1.58
N HIS A 83 4.13 -23.09 0.98
CA HIS A 83 4.31 -22.70 -0.42
C HIS A 83 4.99 -21.34 -0.59
N ILE A 84 5.80 -20.93 0.40
CA ILE A 84 6.42 -19.60 0.37
C ILE A 84 7.25 -19.35 -0.89
N ARG A 85 8.05 -20.31 -1.35
CA ARG A 85 8.84 -20.17 -2.58
C ARG A 85 7.94 -19.95 -3.80
N ALA A 86 6.86 -20.69 -3.94
CA ALA A 86 5.92 -20.52 -5.05
C ALA A 86 5.28 -19.13 -5.02
N LYS A 87 4.93 -18.62 -3.83
CA LYS A 87 4.40 -17.27 -3.66
C LYS A 87 5.40 -16.18 -4.07
N VAL A 88 6.68 -16.34 -3.69
CA VAL A 88 7.75 -15.40 -4.07
C VAL A 88 7.92 -15.38 -5.59
N VAL A 89 7.95 -16.56 -6.22
CA VAL A 89 8.04 -16.68 -7.68
C VAL A 89 6.85 -16.02 -8.38
N ALA A 90 5.62 -16.34 -7.96
CA ALA A 90 4.41 -15.75 -8.55
C ALA A 90 4.39 -14.20 -8.44
N CYS A 91 4.83 -13.65 -7.30
CA CYS A 91 4.98 -12.21 -7.15
C CYS A 91 6.02 -11.63 -8.11
N GLY A 92 7.18 -12.27 -8.26
CA GLY A 92 8.25 -11.86 -9.19
C GLY A 92 7.77 -11.84 -10.64
N GLU A 93 7.04 -12.86 -11.09
CA GLU A 93 6.44 -12.93 -12.43
C GLU A 93 5.47 -11.77 -12.68
N ALA A 94 4.71 -11.37 -11.65
CA ALA A 94 3.81 -10.21 -11.68
C ALA A 94 4.55 -8.86 -11.48
N LYS A 95 5.89 -8.84 -11.39
CA LYS A 95 6.70 -7.66 -11.08
C LYS A 95 6.28 -6.99 -9.77
N VAL A 96 5.98 -7.80 -8.77
CA VAL A 96 5.64 -7.40 -7.40
C VAL A 96 6.77 -7.86 -6.49
N ARG A 97 7.34 -6.94 -5.74
CA ARG A 97 8.42 -7.24 -4.79
C ARG A 97 7.85 -7.94 -3.55
N THR A 98 8.62 -8.85 -3.00
CA THR A 98 8.25 -9.60 -1.80
C THR A 98 9.02 -9.11 -0.59
N CYS A 99 8.35 -9.03 0.57
CA CYS A 99 8.92 -8.57 1.83
C CYS A 99 8.61 -9.52 2.98
N THR A 100 9.60 -9.81 3.83
CA THR A 100 9.36 -10.53 5.09
C THR A 100 8.78 -9.59 6.14
N GLY A 101 7.96 -10.10 7.05
CA GLY A 101 7.49 -9.31 8.19
C GLY A 101 8.58 -9.11 9.26
N GLY A 102 8.59 -7.94 9.89
CA GLY A 102 9.63 -7.51 10.84
C GLY A 102 9.73 -8.37 12.08
N THR A 103 8.62 -8.90 12.61
CA THR A 103 8.63 -9.80 13.78
C THR A 103 9.53 -11.01 13.56
N LEU A 104 9.58 -11.58 12.34
CA LEU A 104 10.46 -12.71 12.04
C LEU A 104 11.93 -12.32 12.16
N LEU A 105 12.30 -11.15 11.66
CA LEU A 105 13.66 -10.62 11.77
C LEU A 105 14.04 -10.30 13.22
N GLU A 106 13.12 -9.70 13.99
CA GLU A 106 13.35 -9.44 15.43
C GLU A 106 13.66 -10.73 16.19
N LEU A 107 12.87 -11.79 15.97
CA LEU A 107 13.08 -13.09 16.60
C LEU A 107 14.41 -13.75 16.15
N ALA A 108 14.72 -13.68 14.86
CA ALA A 108 16.00 -14.20 14.36
C ALA A 108 17.20 -13.46 14.97
N SER A 109 17.10 -12.15 15.12
CA SER A 109 18.14 -11.34 15.74
C SER A 109 18.31 -11.66 17.23
N ALA A 110 17.20 -11.75 17.98
CA ALA A 110 17.22 -12.08 19.41
C ALA A 110 17.79 -13.47 19.71
N GLN A 111 17.62 -14.40 18.77
CA GLN A 111 18.17 -15.76 18.87
C GLN A 111 19.60 -15.90 18.30
N GLY A 112 20.24 -14.80 17.85
CA GLY A 112 21.56 -14.84 17.22
C GLY A 112 21.57 -15.54 15.86
N LYS A 113 20.44 -15.60 15.16
CA LYS A 113 20.21 -16.31 13.89
C LYS A 113 20.11 -15.40 12.67
N LEU A 114 20.63 -14.17 12.76
CA LEU A 114 20.55 -13.20 11.67
C LEU A 114 21.19 -13.73 10.37
N ARG A 115 22.34 -14.39 10.46
CA ARG A 115 23.01 -14.94 9.27
C ARG A 115 22.20 -16.05 8.59
N GLU A 116 21.54 -16.88 9.39
CA GLU A 116 20.64 -17.93 8.89
C GLU A 116 19.40 -17.33 8.24
N PHE A 117 18.83 -16.29 8.85
CA PHE A 117 17.71 -15.53 8.28
C PHE A 117 18.08 -14.94 6.91
N VAL A 118 19.22 -14.24 6.80
CA VAL A 118 19.68 -13.63 5.54
C VAL A 118 19.80 -14.70 4.46
N ARG A 119 20.53 -15.80 4.73
CA ARG A 119 20.70 -16.89 3.76
C ARG A 119 19.36 -17.52 3.35
N TRP A 120 18.44 -17.66 4.29
CA TRP A 120 17.11 -18.22 4.03
C TRP A 120 16.29 -17.26 3.14
N ALA A 121 16.23 -15.98 3.46
CA ALA A 121 15.51 -14.97 2.69
C ALA A 121 16.06 -14.86 1.25
N ASP A 122 17.37 -14.78 1.12
CA ASP A 122 18.06 -14.76 -0.18
C ASP A 122 17.77 -16.03 -1.00
N SER A 123 17.89 -17.20 -0.39
CA SER A 123 17.63 -18.50 -1.05
C SER A 123 16.21 -18.65 -1.58
N LEU A 124 15.25 -17.94 -1.01
CA LEU A 124 13.87 -17.91 -1.45
C LEU A 124 13.62 -16.84 -2.52
N GLY A 125 14.51 -15.85 -2.65
CA GLY A 125 14.41 -14.75 -3.60
C GLY A 125 13.59 -13.58 -3.07
N PHE A 126 13.59 -13.32 -1.77
CA PHE A 126 12.98 -12.11 -1.21
C PHE A 126 13.69 -10.85 -1.71
N ASP A 127 12.93 -9.85 -2.13
CA ASP A 127 13.45 -8.55 -2.60
C ASP A 127 13.70 -7.58 -1.44
N ALA A 128 12.88 -7.72 -0.38
CA ALA A 128 12.86 -6.78 0.72
C ALA A 128 12.73 -7.47 2.08
N VAL A 129 13.16 -6.76 3.11
CA VAL A 129 12.99 -7.15 4.51
C VAL A 129 12.44 -5.98 5.31
N GLU A 130 11.50 -6.26 6.20
CA GLU A 130 11.02 -5.27 7.16
C GLU A 130 11.88 -5.31 8.41
N VAL A 131 12.40 -4.16 8.83
CA VAL A 131 13.15 -3.99 10.07
C VAL A 131 12.29 -3.24 11.05
N SER A 132 11.72 -3.95 12.03
CA SER A 132 10.88 -3.38 13.08
C SER A 132 11.52 -3.47 14.45
N GLU A 133 10.91 -2.76 15.41
CA GLU A 133 11.32 -2.73 16.80
C GLU A 133 10.04 -2.65 17.65
N GLY A 134 9.78 -3.64 18.46
CA GLY A 134 8.59 -3.59 19.30
C GLY A 134 8.01 -4.93 19.71
N THR A 135 8.50 -6.04 19.17
CA THR A 135 8.22 -7.40 19.67
C THR A 135 9.28 -7.83 20.66
N VAL A 136 10.55 -7.49 20.37
CA VAL A 136 11.71 -7.80 21.18
C VAL A 136 12.50 -6.51 21.42
N ASP A 137 12.95 -6.28 22.66
CA ASP A 137 13.92 -5.22 22.94
C ASP A 137 15.29 -5.65 22.42
N LEU A 138 15.68 -5.10 21.29
CA LEU A 138 16.97 -5.37 20.65
C LEU A 138 18.11 -4.52 21.24
N GLY A 139 17.79 -3.58 22.11
CA GLY A 139 18.75 -2.64 22.68
C GLY A 139 19.13 -1.46 21.79
N PRO A 140 19.78 -0.43 22.35
CA PRO A 140 20.09 0.80 21.64
C PRO A 140 20.98 0.58 20.40
N GLY A 141 20.61 1.19 19.28
CA GLY A 141 21.38 1.16 18.04
C GLY A 141 21.32 -0.14 17.23
N MET A 142 20.73 -1.21 17.76
CA MET A 142 20.63 -2.50 17.07
C MET A 142 19.83 -2.36 15.77
N LYS A 143 18.69 -1.68 15.81
CA LYS A 143 17.85 -1.45 14.63
C LYS A 143 18.63 -0.73 13.51
N THR A 144 19.35 0.33 13.84
CA THR A 144 20.20 1.06 12.89
C THR A 144 21.26 0.15 12.27
N GLY A 145 21.96 -0.63 13.09
CA GLY A 145 22.95 -1.60 12.60
C GLY A 145 22.35 -2.70 11.72
N LEU A 146 21.11 -3.16 12.00
CA LEU A 146 20.41 -4.09 11.12
C LEU A 146 20.07 -3.46 9.77
N ILE A 147 19.58 -2.21 9.76
CA ILE A 147 19.29 -1.48 8.52
C ILE A 147 20.58 -1.36 7.69
N GLU A 148 21.67 -0.88 8.26
CA GLU A 148 22.96 -0.73 7.58
C GLU A 148 23.50 -2.06 7.02
N ALA A 149 23.35 -3.15 7.77
CA ALA A 149 23.80 -4.46 7.33
C ALA A 149 22.94 -5.02 6.20
N LEU A 150 21.62 -4.94 6.33
CA LEU A 150 20.66 -5.57 5.41
C LEU A 150 20.45 -4.75 4.12
N SER A 151 20.64 -3.43 4.15
CA SER A 151 20.50 -2.56 2.97
C SER A 151 21.52 -2.85 1.85
N ARG A 152 22.53 -3.67 2.11
CA ARG A 152 23.51 -4.11 1.10
C ARG A 152 22.93 -5.19 0.18
N ASP A 153 22.02 -6.00 0.70
CA ASP A 153 21.51 -7.20 0.01
C ASP A 153 20.02 -7.10 -0.30
N PHE A 154 19.27 -6.30 0.48
CA PHE A 154 17.82 -6.18 0.38
C PHE A 154 17.34 -4.74 0.31
N CYS A 155 16.16 -4.53 -0.27
CA CYS A 155 15.38 -3.31 -0.07
C CYS A 155 14.86 -3.28 1.37
N VAL A 156 15.41 -2.43 2.23
CA VAL A 156 14.98 -2.35 3.63
C VAL A 156 13.78 -1.44 3.79
N LEU A 157 12.72 -1.96 4.42
CA LEU A 157 11.55 -1.23 4.88
C LEU A 157 11.65 -1.12 6.40
N ALA A 158 11.95 0.08 6.95
CA ALA A 158 12.09 0.26 8.39
C ALA A 158 10.76 0.70 9.02
N GLU A 159 10.26 -0.03 10.00
CA GLU A 159 9.00 0.31 10.68
C GLU A 159 9.26 1.25 11.86
N VAL A 160 8.50 2.33 11.95
CA VAL A 160 8.56 3.30 13.05
C VAL A 160 7.19 3.44 13.70
N GLY A 161 7.17 3.22 15.00
CA GLY A 161 5.98 3.32 15.83
C GLY A 161 6.07 2.43 17.04
N SER A 162 5.12 2.56 17.95
CA SER A 162 5.01 1.67 19.10
C SER A 162 3.84 0.73 18.91
N LYS A 163 4.08 -0.57 19.09
CA LYS A 163 3.04 -1.59 19.19
C LYS A 163 2.27 -1.50 20.52
N ASP A 164 2.75 -0.69 21.45
CA ASP A 164 2.11 -0.42 22.74
C ASP A 164 1.23 0.84 22.62
N ALA A 165 -0.08 0.67 22.70
CA ALA A 165 -1.07 1.75 22.65
C ALA A 165 -0.94 2.73 23.85
N ALA A 166 -0.34 2.31 24.97
CA ALA A 166 -0.13 3.14 26.14
C ALA A 166 1.07 4.09 26.01
N ARG A 167 1.98 3.85 25.05
CA ARG A 167 3.12 4.75 24.82
C ARG A 167 2.68 6.05 24.14
N PRO A 168 3.01 7.22 24.72
CA PRO A 168 2.65 8.49 24.10
C PRO A 168 3.41 8.67 22.78
N VAL A 169 2.66 8.96 21.70
CA VAL A 169 3.21 9.25 20.39
C VAL A 169 3.67 10.71 20.34
N ARG A 170 4.99 10.94 20.23
CA ARG A 170 5.58 12.26 20.06
C ARG A 170 6.08 12.41 18.64
N ALA A 171 5.46 13.30 17.86
CA ALA A 171 5.79 13.49 16.44
C ALA A 171 7.27 13.82 16.19
N ALA A 172 7.89 14.64 17.06
CA ALA A 172 9.32 14.97 16.93
C ALA A 172 10.22 13.75 17.13
N ALA A 173 9.86 12.84 18.06
CA ALA A 173 10.61 11.61 18.28
C ALA A 173 10.47 10.66 17.10
N TRP A 174 9.26 10.52 16.53
CA TRP A 174 9.03 9.73 15.33
C TRP A 174 9.84 10.27 14.14
N ALA A 175 9.78 11.59 13.89
CA ALA A 175 10.55 12.20 12.81
C ALA A 175 12.06 11.96 12.93
N ALA A 176 12.61 12.02 14.15
CA ALA A 176 14.02 11.74 14.39
C ALA A 176 14.38 10.27 14.13
N VAL A 177 13.50 9.33 14.49
CA VAL A 177 13.69 7.90 14.21
C VAL A 177 13.61 7.65 12.71
N VAL A 178 12.60 8.20 12.01
CA VAL A 178 12.46 8.07 10.55
C VAL A 178 13.71 8.58 9.84
N GLN A 179 14.20 9.78 10.20
CA GLN A 179 15.39 10.35 9.58
C GLN A 179 16.60 9.43 9.80
N ARG A 180 16.82 8.97 11.01
CA ARG A 180 17.92 8.05 11.34
C ARG A 180 17.84 6.75 10.53
N ASP A 181 16.65 6.17 10.39
CA ASP A 181 16.46 4.93 9.67
C ASP A 181 16.70 5.11 8.16
N LEU A 182 16.31 6.27 7.59
CA LEU A 182 16.62 6.65 6.21
C LEU A 182 18.12 6.87 6.01
N ASP A 183 18.80 7.54 6.94
CA ASP A 183 20.25 7.77 6.89
C ASP A 183 21.04 6.47 7.01
N ALA A 184 20.50 5.47 7.72
CA ALA A 184 21.07 4.13 7.83
C ALA A 184 20.88 3.27 6.56
N GLY A 185 20.11 3.73 5.57
CA GLY A 185 19.96 3.05 4.29
C GLY A 185 18.57 2.41 4.06
N ALA A 186 17.57 2.67 4.90
CA ALA A 186 16.22 2.21 4.61
C ALA A 186 15.70 2.85 3.31
N ALA A 187 15.13 2.04 2.42
CA ALA A 187 14.53 2.52 1.18
C ALA A 187 13.22 3.27 1.45
N PHE A 188 12.42 2.77 2.37
CA PHE A 188 11.21 3.39 2.88
C PHE A 188 11.13 3.24 4.38
N VAL A 189 10.39 4.13 5.02
CA VAL A 189 9.99 3.97 6.41
C VAL A 189 8.48 3.75 6.48
N ILE A 190 8.08 2.69 7.18
CA ILE A 190 6.68 2.37 7.44
C ILE A 190 6.25 3.06 8.72
N ALA A 191 5.24 3.93 8.63
CA ALA A 191 4.60 4.51 9.81
C ALA A 191 3.53 3.55 10.33
N GLU A 192 3.73 3.06 11.56
CA GLU A 192 2.95 1.99 12.21
C GLU A 192 1.48 2.36 12.41
N GLY A 193 0.59 1.49 12.00
CA GLY A 193 -0.85 1.53 12.27
C GLY A 193 -1.39 0.17 12.72
N ARG A 194 -0.60 -0.89 12.60
CA ARG A 194 -0.95 -2.31 12.69
C ARG A 194 -2.01 -2.75 11.67
N GLU A 195 -2.21 -4.04 11.60
CA GLU A 195 -3.33 -4.63 10.84
C GLU A 195 -4.70 -4.28 11.43
N SER A 196 -4.75 -3.87 12.70
CA SER A 196 -5.98 -3.43 13.37
C SER A 196 -6.36 -1.97 13.09
N GLY A 197 -5.38 -1.13 12.67
CA GLY A 197 -5.60 0.28 12.36
C GLY A 197 -6.07 1.14 13.54
N ASN A 198 -5.64 0.83 14.76
CA ASN A 198 -6.06 1.51 15.98
C ASN A 198 -4.93 1.88 16.95
N VAL A 199 -3.68 1.87 16.47
CA VAL A 199 -2.50 2.29 17.21
C VAL A 199 -1.61 3.20 16.36
N GLY A 200 -0.55 3.74 16.90
CA GLY A 200 0.45 4.53 16.17
C GLY A 200 -0.16 5.75 15.49
N LEU A 201 -0.36 5.66 14.18
CA LEU A 201 -1.00 6.71 13.37
C LEU A 201 -2.47 6.98 13.75
N TYR A 202 -3.09 6.08 14.51
CA TYR A 202 -4.53 6.09 14.76
C TYR A 202 -4.89 6.22 16.22
N GLY A 203 -6.08 6.78 16.48
CA GLY A 203 -6.77 6.67 17.75
C GLY A 203 -7.34 5.26 17.96
N PRO A 204 -7.82 4.95 19.19
CA PRO A 204 -8.43 3.65 19.49
C PRO A 204 -9.66 3.33 18.62
N ASP A 205 -10.32 4.35 18.09
CA ASP A 205 -11.48 4.28 17.18
C ASP A 205 -11.09 4.17 15.71
N GLY A 206 -9.80 4.07 15.39
CA GLY A 206 -9.28 4.00 14.03
C GLY A 206 -9.20 5.34 13.29
N THR A 207 -9.50 6.46 13.94
CA THR A 207 -9.35 7.79 13.33
C THR A 207 -7.89 8.19 13.20
N VAL A 208 -7.55 8.85 12.08
CA VAL A 208 -6.18 9.30 11.82
C VAL A 208 -5.80 10.44 12.78
N ARG A 209 -4.64 10.34 13.39
CA ARG A 209 -4.02 11.42 14.19
C ARG A 209 -3.41 12.47 13.24
N GLU A 210 -4.25 13.36 12.71
CA GLU A 210 -3.86 14.33 11.68
C GLU A 210 -2.66 15.20 12.08
N SER A 211 -2.57 15.62 13.34
CA SER A 211 -1.45 16.41 13.85
C SER A 211 -0.12 15.64 13.79
N LEU A 212 -0.14 14.33 14.04
CA LEU A 212 1.03 13.46 13.92
C LEU A 212 1.47 13.35 12.46
N VAL A 213 0.54 13.01 11.56
CA VAL A 213 0.82 12.91 10.12
C VAL A 213 1.35 14.23 9.57
N GLY A 214 0.71 15.37 9.91
CA GLY A 214 1.15 16.68 9.49
C GLY A 214 2.58 17.01 9.98
N ALA A 215 2.89 16.68 11.24
CA ALA A 215 4.22 16.93 11.80
C ALA A 215 5.32 16.03 11.20
N LEU A 216 4.99 14.83 10.76
CA LEU A 216 5.92 13.98 10.00
C LEU A 216 6.21 14.60 8.64
N LEU A 217 5.18 15.00 7.90
CA LEU A 217 5.28 15.52 6.54
C LEU A 217 5.95 16.90 6.45
N THR A 218 5.98 17.68 7.53
CA THR A 218 6.72 18.96 7.57
C THR A 218 8.24 18.77 7.64
N ARG A 219 8.71 17.58 7.99
CA ARG A 219 10.12 17.30 8.28
C ARG A 219 10.74 16.24 7.38
N LEU A 220 9.92 15.44 6.72
CA LEU A 220 10.34 14.23 6.03
C LEU A 220 9.75 14.17 4.62
N PRO A 221 10.48 13.60 3.65
CA PRO A 221 9.97 13.41 2.29
C PRO A 221 8.83 12.38 2.29
N SER A 222 7.64 12.81 1.88
CA SER A 222 6.43 11.96 1.90
C SER A 222 6.56 10.70 1.03
N GLU A 223 7.34 10.79 -0.05
CA GLU A 223 7.63 9.69 -0.96
C GLU A 223 8.48 8.57 -0.34
N ARG A 224 9.12 8.83 0.81
CA ARG A 224 9.90 7.83 1.55
C ARG A 224 9.12 7.22 2.71
N ILE A 225 7.88 7.65 2.94
CA ILE A 225 7.04 7.14 4.03
C ILE A 225 5.91 6.30 3.44
N ILE A 226 5.72 5.10 3.97
CA ILE A 226 4.57 4.23 3.73
C ILE A 226 3.67 4.31 4.97
N PHE A 227 2.45 4.79 4.82
CA PHE A 227 1.48 4.85 5.92
C PHE A 227 0.68 3.56 5.94
N GLU A 228 0.72 2.82 7.04
CA GLU A 228 -0.14 1.65 7.18
C GLU A 228 -1.61 2.09 7.23
N ALA A 229 -2.43 1.57 6.33
CA ALA A 229 -3.84 1.91 6.18
C ALA A 229 -4.69 0.65 5.93
N PRO A 230 -4.85 -0.21 6.95
CA PRO A 230 -5.54 -1.48 6.80
C PRO A 230 -7.06 -1.36 6.57
N ALA A 231 -7.65 -0.21 6.88
CA ALA A 231 -9.08 0.02 6.69
C ALA A 231 -9.37 0.98 5.53
N GLY A 232 -10.41 0.71 4.74
CA GLY A 232 -10.79 1.53 3.59
C GLY A 232 -11.10 3.00 3.96
N ALA A 233 -11.58 3.28 5.17
CA ALA A 233 -11.77 4.65 5.67
C ALA A 233 -10.43 5.39 5.83
N GLN A 234 -9.38 4.70 6.28
CA GLN A 234 -8.03 5.23 6.42
C GLN A 234 -7.40 5.48 5.04
N GLN A 235 -7.51 4.51 4.13
CA GLN A 235 -7.06 4.64 2.74
C GLN A 235 -7.70 5.87 2.07
N LYS A 236 -9.02 6.03 2.22
CA LYS A 236 -9.77 7.19 1.74
C LYS A 236 -9.25 8.49 2.33
N TRP A 237 -9.01 8.54 3.64
CA TRP A 237 -8.49 9.72 4.31
C TRP A 237 -7.13 10.13 3.72
N PHE A 238 -6.18 9.19 3.60
CA PHE A 238 -4.86 9.47 3.06
C PHE A 238 -4.91 9.94 1.61
N VAL A 239 -5.67 9.27 0.74
CA VAL A 239 -5.80 9.67 -0.68
C VAL A 239 -6.41 11.07 -0.81
N ARG A 240 -7.43 11.40 -0.02
CA ARG A 240 -8.04 12.73 -0.04
C ARG A 240 -7.12 13.81 0.51
N ARG A 241 -6.36 13.51 1.55
CA ARG A 241 -5.53 14.49 2.27
C ARG A 241 -4.16 14.70 1.62
N LEU A 242 -3.53 13.64 1.13
CA LEU A 242 -2.16 13.65 0.63
C LEU A 242 -2.05 13.42 -0.89
N GLY A 243 -3.17 13.13 -1.54
CA GLY A 243 -3.21 12.92 -2.98
C GLY A 243 -3.06 11.45 -3.38
N ILE A 244 -3.17 11.22 -4.69
CA ILE A 244 -3.20 9.88 -5.28
C ILE A 244 -1.87 9.11 -5.14
N ASP A 245 -0.78 9.85 -5.01
CA ASP A 245 0.59 9.31 -4.95
C ASP A 245 1.06 9.05 -3.50
N VAL A 246 0.17 9.07 -2.51
CA VAL A 246 0.52 8.65 -1.14
C VAL A 246 0.86 7.16 -1.11
N ASN A 247 1.94 6.79 -0.40
CA ASN A 247 2.31 5.39 -0.21
C ASN A 247 1.50 4.79 0.93
N LEU A 248 0.82 3.65 0.67
CA LEU A 248 -0.02 2.98 1.65
C LEU A 248 0.44 1.55 1.89
N GLY A 249 0.50 1.17 3.15
CA GLY A 249 0.91 -0.14 3.63
C GLY A 249 -0.18 -0.90 4.37
N ASN A 250 0.08 -2.17 4.63
CA ASN A 250 -0.87 -3.10 5.23
C ASN A 250 -2.24 -3.12 4.55
N VAL A 251 -2.27 -2.80 3.24
CA VAL A 251 -3.49 -2.85 2.46
C VAL A 251 -3.97 -4.30 2.39
N PRO A 252 -5.21 -4.61 2.78
CA PRO A 252 -5.75 -5.94 2.62
C PRO A 252 -5.80 -6.35 1.14
N PRO A 253 -5.59 -7.62 0.81
CA PRO A 253 -5.69 -8.12 -0.56
C PRO A 253 -6.99 -7.73 -1.28
N ASP A 254 -8.11 -7.81 -0.57
CA ASP A 254 -9.45 -7.50 -1.10
C ASP A 254 -9.67 -6.01 -1.37
N ASP A 255 -8.85 -5.15 -0.79
CA ASP A 255 -8.97 -3.69 -0.92
C ASP A 255 -8.16 -3.11 -2.09
N VAL A 256 -7.30 -3.87 -2.76
CA VAL A 256 -6.35 -3.33 -3.76
C VAL A 256 -7.08 -2.60 -4.91
N ILE A 257 -8.07 -3.24 -5.51
CA ILE A 257 -8.85 -2.62 -6.60
C ILE A 257 -9.70 -1.45 -6.06
N ALA A 258 -10.28 -1.60 -4.87
CA ALA A 258 -11.04 -0.52 -4.23
C ALA A 258 -10.16 0.71 -3.95
N LEU A 259 -8.92 0.51 -3.48
CA LEU A 259 -7.94 1.58 -3.30
C LEU A 259 -7.56 2.23 -4.64
N GLU A 260 -7.34 1.44 -5.70
CA GLU A 260 -7.03 2.00 -7.01
C GLU A 260 -8.19 2.85 -7.55
N THR A 261 -9.46 2.46 -7.33
CA THR A 261 -10.61 3.31 -7.68
C THR A 261 -10.63 4.62 -6.91
N LEU A 262 -10.20 4.63 -5.63
CA LEU A 262 -10.01 5.88 -4.87
C LEU A 262 -8.96 6.79 -5.51
N ARG A 263 -7.79 6.23 -5.85
CA ARG A 263 -6.66 6.97 -6.45
C ARG A 263 -7.00 7.53 -7.83
N ARG A 264 -7.80 6.80 -8.60
CA ARG A 264 -8.23 7.21 -9.94
C ARG A 264 -9.44 8.14 -9.96
N GLY A 265 -10.00 8.49 -8.79
CA GLY A 265 -11.18 9.37 -8.71
C GLY A 265 -12.48 8.70 -9.20
N LEU A 266 -12.52 7.34 -9.20
CA LEU A 266 -13.67 6.54 -9.65
C LEU A 266 -14.66 6.23 -8.53
N ARG A 267 -14.53 6.90 -7.40
CA ARG A 267 -15.49 6.81 -6.28
C ARG A 267 -16.02 8.19 -5.92
N SER A 268 -17.27 8.26 -5.45
CA SER A 268 -17.92 9.51 -5.04
C SER A 268 -17.05 10.34 -4.09
N ASP A 269 -16.35 9.67 -3.17
CA ASP A 269 -15.46 10.29 -2.18
C ASP A 269 -14.26 11.03 -2.79
N THR A 270 -13.83 10.65 -3.98
CA THR A 270 -12.63 11.15 -4.67
C THR A 270 -12.90 11.61 -6.10
N ALA A 271 -14.15 11.62 -6.56
CA ALA A 271 -14.54 12.03 -7.92
C ALA A 271 -14.02 13.43 -8.31
N GLY A 272 -13.89 14.33 -7.33
CA GLY A 272 -13.26 15.63 -7.53
C GLY A 272 -11.84 15.56 -8.09
N LEU A 273 -11.07 14.51 -7.81
CA LEU A 273 -9.72 14.32 -8.35
C LEU A 273 -9.72 14.07 -9.87
N ALA A 274 -10.78 13.45 -10.40
CA ALA A 274 -10.96 13.25 -11.84
C ALA A 274 -11.60 14.47 -12.52
N LEU A 275 -12.52 15.16 -11.83
CA LEU A 275 -13.29 16.27 -12.41
C LEU A 275 -12.51 17.60 -12.49
N TYR A 276 -11.61 17.87 -11.55
CA TYR A 276 -10.94 19.19 -11.45
C TYR A 276 -9.54 19.26 -12.08
N ARG A 277 -9.05 18.18 -12.68
CA ARG A 277 -7.71 18.15 -13.31
C ARG A 277 -7.64 18.87 -14.69
N GLN A 278 -8.78 19.08 -15.32
CA GLN A 278 -8.84 19.78 -16.60
C GLN A 278 -9.43 21.17 -16.40
N GLY A 279 -8.76 22.17 -15.99
CA GLY A 279 -9.13 23.60 -16.03
C GLY A 279 -10.46 24.06 -16.69
N SER A 280 -11.40 23.17 -16.92
CA SER A 280 -12.75 23.40 -17.37
C SER A 280 -13.65 23.60 -16.16
N ARG A 281 -13.94 24.88 -15.87
CA ARG A 281 -15.17 25.23 -15.19
C ARG A 281 -16.32 24.49 -15.90
N LEU A 282 -16.90 23.50 -15.24
CA LEU A 282 -18.28 23.16 -15.54
C LEU A 282 -19.06 24.43 -15.22
N GLU A 283 -19.48 25.12 -16.26
CA GLU A 283 -20.47 26.17 -16.12
C GLU A 283 -21.61 25.58 -15.31
N SER A 284 -21.88 26.22 -14.18
CA SER A 284 -23.04 25.88 -13.36
C SER A 284 -24.25 25.89 -14.28
N ALA A 285 -24.85 24.75 -14.55
CA ALA A 285 -26.17 24.68 -15.12
C ALA A 285 -27.07 25.47 -14.20
N GLY A 286 -27.45 26.64 -14.64
CA GLY A 286 -28.37 27.54 -13.95
C GLY A 286 -29.69 26.80 -13.70
N PRO A 287 -30.47 27.21 -12.71
CA PRO A 287 -31.73 26.59 -12.41
C PRO A 287 -32.67 26.80 -13.62
N HIS A 288 -33.03 25.73 -14.30
CA HIS A 288 -34.09 25.77 -15.27
C HIS A 288 -35.38 26.12 -14.52
N GLY A 289 -35.85 27.33 -14.87
CA GLY A 289 -37.07 27.87 -14.37
C GLY A 289 -38.26 26.96 -14.65
N THR A 290 -39.15 27.06 -13.75
CA THR A 290 -40.56 26.62 -13.75
C THR A 290 -41.28 26.87 -15.08
N CYS A 291 -41.90 25.84 -15.62
CA CYS A 291 -43.30 25.85 -16.10
C CYS A 291 -43.84 24.41 -16.01
#